data_0fb981318f4fc5678a53989c4abdb38c
#
_entry.id   0fb981318f4fc5678a53989c4abdb38c
#
_cell.length_a   1.000
_cell.length_b   1.000
_cell.length_c   1.000
_cell.angle_alpha   90.00
_cell.angle_beta   90.00
_cell.angle_gamma   90.00
#
_symmetry.space_group_name_H-M   'P 1'
#
loop_
_entity.id
_entity.type
_entity.pdbx_description
1 polymer ?
#
loop_
_entity_poly.entity_id
_entity_poly.type
_entity_poly.pdbx_seq_one_letter_code
_entity_poly.pdbx_strand_id
1 'polypeptide(L)'
;MMKQFKRAFTVLTFLFVTVVMFGQASTTSGINGKVVDPGGKPLAGATIIAVHVPSGSQYGALANGDGLFTIQGMRPGGPYVIEVSFIGYSKKSISDISLLLGESFVINASLEEASTQLSEVVVVGAKAPVFNSEKNGSSINISNRQLATMPSISRSINDFTRLTPQANGNQIGGGNYRQNFITVDGAQFNNAFGIGTNLPGGGSPISLDALDQISVNITPYDVRQSGFIGASVNAVTRSGSNEFSGSAYVYMQNEKYKGNDVGKATFKRTPSDYLMEGVRLGGPIIKNKLFFFLNYEKEKTTVTGPTRVASTPDSPPDYNNNIARPTVEDMDKISAYLRDTYGYETGPYQGYSLQSPSEKFLVRLDWNINKNHKFNIRYSSMVRKDPNYPSTSVSPFSSIYTNNRQNMDAMWYKNSGYYQESNFKSLSAELNSSFGDGKYMNTLRGTYSFQDEPRSTDGKLFPFVDILNAGSPYVSFGTELFSYGNLRQVATITISDDFSWSMGINNFTAGLQYETDKTKNGFMRFGSSFYVFNSWDAYLLHIFNEYH
;
A
#
# COMPACT_ATOMS: atom_id res chain seq x y z
N MET A 1 29.25 35.03 33.95
CA MET A 1 29.72 34.23 32.82
C MET A 1 29.08 32.84 32.73
N MET A 2 29.13 32.02 33.78
CA MET A 2 28.57 30.65 33.75
C MET A 2 27.04 30.52 33.54
N LYS A 3 26.21 31.47 34.03
CA LYS A 3 24.76 31.50 33.74
C LYS A 3 24.44 31.86 32.29
N GLN A 4 25.22 32.71 31.64
CA GLN A 4 25.05 33.04 30.24
C GLN A 4 25.53 31.91 29.33
N PHE A 5 26.59 31.21 29.71
CA PHE A 5 27.06 30.02 28.98
C PHE A 5 26.04 28.87 29.05
N LYS A 6 25.43 28.64 30.21
CA LYS A 6 24.33 27.65 30.35
C LYS A 6 23.13 28.03 29.50
N ARG A 7 22.72 29.29 29.46
CA ARG A 7 21.61 29.75 28.60
C ARG A 7 21.96 29.65 27.11
N ALA A 8 23.16 30.04 26.70
CA ALA A 8 23.62 29.87 25.33
C ALA A 8 23.72 28.40 24.92
N PHE A 9 24.22 27.52 25.81
CA PHE A 9 24.27 26.09 25.57
C PHE A 9 22.86 25.46 25.49
N THR A 10 21.93 25.88 26.35
CA THR A 10 20.51 25.42 26.27
C THR A 10 19.83 25.89 24.99
N VAL A 11 20.06 27.15 24.58
CA VAL A 11 19.52 27.67 23.30
C VAL A 11 20.17 26.99 22.09
N LEU A 12 21.47 26.71 22.14
CA LEU A 12 22.20 25.98 21.09
C LEU A 12 21.71 24.51 21.02
N THR A 13 21.48 23.86 22.15
CA THR A 13 20.91 22.50 22.20
C THR A 13 19.49 22.49 21.65
N PHE A 14 18.67 23.49 21.97
CA PHE A 14 17.33 23.64 21.38
C PHE A 14 17.38 23.94 19.87
N LEU A 15 18.34 24.70 19.37
CA LEU A 15 18.55 24.97 17.94
C LEU A 15 19.05 23.72 17.18
N PHE A 16 19.84 22.86 17.82
CA PHE A 16 20.28 21.59 17.20
C PHE A 16 19.18 20.52 17.14
N VAL A 17 18.14 20.60 17.98
CA VAL A 17 16.98 19.69 17.96
C VAL A 17 16.00 20.01 16.82
N THR A 18 16.15 21.16 16.12
CA THR A 18 15.22 21.58 15.06
C THR A 18 15.57 21.04 13.65
N VAL A 19 16.54 20.15 13.50
CA VAL A 19 17.08 19.80 12.17
C VAL A 19 16.67 18.41 11.72
N VAL A 20 15.66 17.76 12.05
CA VAL A 20 15.03 16.69 11.21
C VAL A 20 13.66 16.32 11.82
N MET A 21 12.59 16.94 11.37
CA MET A 21 11.24 16.48 11.66
C MET A 21 10.74 15.61 10.50
N PHE A 22 10.81 14.31 10.65
CA PHE A 22 10.05 13.36 9.84
C PHE A 22 8.82 12.93 10.63
N GLY A 23 7.67 12.82 9.94
CA GLY A 23 6.41 12.52 10.59
C GLY A 23 6.17 11.04 10.77
N GLN A 24 5.36 10.73 11.73
CA GLN A 24 4.92 9.39 12.08
C GLN A 24 3.50 9.14 11.59
N ALA A 25 3.15 7.87 11.38
CA ALA A 25 1.79 7.46 11.07
C ALA A 25 0.98 7.23 12.34
N SER A 26 -0.28 7.65 12.34
CA SER A 26 -1.23 7.27 13.39
C SER A 26 -1.69 5.84 13.19
N THR A 27 -1.53 4.99 14.21
CA THR A 27 -1.96 3.56 14.22
C THR A 27 -2.95 3.26 15.33
N THR A 28 -3.24 4.23 16.19
CA THR A 28 -4.08 4.09 17.36
C THR A 28 -5.21 5.12 17.38
N SER A 29 -6.14 4.93 18.30
CA SER A 29 -7.27 5.82 18.61
C SER A 29 -7.24 6.18 20.09
N GLY A 30 -8.17 7.02 20.52
CA GLY A 30 -8.30 7.40 21.93
C GLY A 30 -9.74 7.62 22.34
N ILE A 31 -9.93 7.83 23.64
CA ILE A 31 -11.17 8.29 24.27
C ILE A 31 -10.81 9.39 25.23
N ASN A 32 -11.59 10.46 25.24
CA ASN A 32 -11.50 11.53 26.24
C ASN A 32 -12.89 11.96 26.72
N GLY A 33 -12.97 12.76 27.75
CA GLY A 33 -14.22 13.27 28.22
C GLY A 33 -14.20 13.76 29.67
N LYS A 34 -15.40 13.94 30.19
CA LYS A 34 -15.61 14.46 31.55
C LYS A 34 -16.59 13.61 32.32
N VAL A 35 -16.31 13.39 33.61
CA VAL A 35 -17.19 12.71 34.55
C VAL A 35 -17.67 13.71 35.59
N VAL A 36 -19.01 13.84 35.74
CA VAL A 36 -19.66 14.77 36.67
C VAL A 36 -20.79 14.08 37.42
N ASP A 37 -21.27 14.70 38.51
CA ASP A 37 -22.53 14.35 39.15
C ASP A 37 -23.73 14.98 38.40
N PRO A 38 -24.98 14.72 38.80
CA PRO A 38 -26.17 15.34 38.18
C PRO A 38 -26.20 16.86 38.33
N GLY A 39 -25.55 17.43 39.33
CA GLY A 39 -25.40 18.86 39.53
C GLY A 39 -24.29 19.52 38.70
N GLY A 40 -23.55 18.73 37.90
CA GLY A 40 -22.44 19.21 37.08
C GLY A 40 -21.11 19.33 37.83
N LYS A 41 -21.01 18.89 39.09
CA LYS A 41 -19.77 18.91 39.88
C LYS A 41 -18.80 17.81 39.39
N PRO A 42 -17.53 18.12 39.16
CA PRO A 42 -16.54 17.14 38.73
C PRO A 42 -16.35 15.99 39.73
N LEU A 43 -16.28 14.77 39.25
CA LEU A 43 -15.99 13.58 40.04
C LEU A 43 -14.51 13.18 39.88
N ALA A 44 -13.66 13.87 40.65
CA ALA A 44 -12.19 13.62 40.66
C ALA A 44 -11.87 12.21 41.18
N GLY A 45 -11.06 11.45 40.45
CA GLY A 45 -10.71 10.07 40.77
C GLY A 45 -11.73 9.03 40.30
N ALA A 46 -12.75 9.43 39.52
CA ALA A 46 -13.61 8.47 38.85
C ALA A 46 -12.79 7.55 37.96
N THR A 47 -13.12 6.26 37.99
CA THR A 47 -12.41 5.22 37.22
C THR A 47 -13.12 4.96 35.91
N ILE A 48 -12.38 5.03 34.80
CA ILE A 48 -12.87 4.74 33.46
C ILE A 48 -12.13 3.51 32.94
N ILE A 49 -12.86 2.46 32.55
CA ILE A 49 -12.34 1.24 31.97
C ILE A 49 -12.99 1.03 30.61
N ALA A 50 -12.19 0.94 29.56
CA ALA A 50 -12.63 0.62 28.21
C ALA A 50 -12.17 -0.80 27.83
N VAL A 51 -13.11 -1.67 27.47
CA VAL A 51 -12.86 -3.04 27.08
C VAL A 51 -13.17 -3.21 25.60
N HIS A 52 -12.20 -3.60 24.80
CA HIS A 52 -12.37 -4.02 23.42
C HIS A 52 -12.98 -5.43 23.42
N VAL A 53 -14.27 -5.54 23.15
CA VAL A 53 -15.02 -6.82 23.30
C VAL A 53 -14.40 -7.96 22.49
N PRO A 54 -14.01 -7.77 21.20
CA PRO A 54 -13.50 -8.87 20.40
C PRO A 54 -12.20 -9.48 20.92
N SER A 55 -11.31 -8.70 21.56
CA SER A 55 -10.01 -9.18 22.05
C SER A 55 -9.87 -9.21 23.57
N GLY A 56 -10.87 -8.73 24.33
CA GLY A 56 -10.78 -8.57 25.77
C GLY A 56 -9.68 -7.59 26.23
N SER A 57 -9.08 -6.80 25.32
CA SER A 57 -8.07 -5.80 25.66
C SER A 57 -8.69 -4.70 26.51
N GLN A 58 -8.05 -4.42 27.66
CA GLN A 58 -8.52 -3.40 28.60
C GLN A 58 -7.61 -2.18 28.53
N TYR A 59 -8.22 -1.00 28.69
CA TYR A 59 -7.58 0.30 28.79
C TYR A 59 -8.25 1.05 29.93
N GLY A 60 -7.50 1.86 30.68
CA GLY A 60 -8.06 2.55 31.83
C GLY A 60 -7.44 3.91 32.05
N ALA A 61 -8.19 4.81 32.68
CA ALA A 61 -7.72 6.09 33.19
C ALA A 61 -8.51 6.49 34.44
N LEU A 62 -7.93 7.41 35.22
CA LEU A 62 -8.60 8.10 36.33
C LEU A 62 -8.93 9.53 35.90
N ALA A 63 -10.12 10.01 36.28
CA ALA A 63 -10.50 11.41 36.09
C ALA A 63 -9.65 12.32 37.00
N ASN A 64 -9.16 13.43 36.46
CA ASN A 64 -8.39 14.43 37.21
C ASN A 64 -9.28 15.31 38.12
N GLY A 65 -8.69 16.33 38.74
CA GLY A 65 -9.41 17.26 39.64
C GLY A 65 -10.62 17.98 39.01
N ASP A 66 -10.59 18.16 37.70
CA ASP A 66 -11.66 18.78 36.92
C ASP A 66 -12.67 17.77 36.34
N GLY A 67 -12.53 16.48 36.73
CA GLY A 67 -13.32 15.37 36.20
C GLY A 67 -12.95 14.93 34.81
N LEU A 68 -11.88 15.48 34.20
CA LEU A 68 -11.43 15.16 32.84
C LEU A 68 -10.59 13.88 32.85
N PHE A 69 -10.78 13.08 31.79
CA PHE A 69 -9.96 11.88 31.56
C PHE A 69 -9.57 11.75 30.09
N THR A 70 -8.48 11.05 29.82
CA THR A 70 -8.00 10.69 28.49
C THR A 70 -7.41 9.29 28.50
N ILE A 71 -7.82 8.44 27.55
CA ILE A 71 -7.25 7.14 27.28
C ILE A 71 -6.68 7.17 25.86
N GLN A 72 -5.39 7.00 25.70
CA GLN A 72 -4.69 6.98 24.41
C GLN A 72 -4.16 5.58 24.08
N GLY A 73 -3.64 5.39 22.86
CA GLY A 73 -3.03 4.13 22.44
C GLY A 73 -4.02 2.98 22.33
N MET A 74 -5.28 3.28 22.10
CA MET A 74 -6.32 2.28 21.94
C MET A 74 -6.35 1.74 20.51
N ARG A 75 -6.71 0.47 20.36
CA ARG A 75 -6.90 -0.16 19.05
C ARG A 75 -8.07 0.50 18.33
N PRO A 76 -7.93 0.89 17.04
CA PRO A 76 -9.07 1.30 16.21
C PRO A 76 -10.09 0.16 16.06
N GLY A 77 -11.33 0.50 15.75
CA GLY A 77 -12.43 -0.46 15.62
C GLY A 77 -13.23 -0.64 16.90
N GLY A 78 -13.79 -1.82 17.08
CA GLY A 78 -14.69 -2.14 18.20
C GLY A 78 -15.48 -3.42 17.95
N PRO A 79 -16.61 -3.63 18.69
CA PRO A 79 -17.19 -2.72 19.68
C PRO A 79 -16.39 -2.65 20.99
N TYR A 80 -16.46 -1.49 21.63
CA TYR A 80 -16.00 -1.28 22.99
C TYR A 80 -17.17 -1.19 23.97
N VAL A 81 -16.92 -1.64 25.20
CA VAL A 81 -17.75 -1.34 26.37
C VAL A 81 -16.92 -0.46 27.29
N ILE A 82 -17.48 0.70 27.67
CA ILE A 82 -16.83 1.68 28.53
C ILE A 82 -17.60 1.77 29.82
N GLU A 83 -16.92 1.47 30.91
CA GLU A 83 -17.46 1.51 32.26
C GLU A 83 -16.89 2.71 33.01
N VAL A 84 -17.79 3.52 33.57
CA VAL A 84 -17.43 4.68 34.41
C VAL A 84 -17.96 4.43 35.80
N SER A 85 -17.11 4.52 36.81
CA SER A 85 -17.48 4.26 38.22
C SER A 85 -16.84 5.28 39.17
N PHE A 86 -17.54 5.59 40.26
CA PHE A 86 -17.04 6.41 41.35
C PHE A 86 -17.68 5.97 42.67
N ILE A 87 -16.95 6.10 43.77
CA ILE A 87 -17.42 5.66 45.10
C ILE A 87 -18.66 6.48 45.49
N GLY A 88 -19.74 5.79 45.89
CA GLY A 88 -21.02 6.41 46.25
C GLY A 88 -21.95 6.71 45.07
N TYR A 89 -21.55 6.34 43.84
CA TYR A 89 -22.36 6.55 42.64
C TYR A 89 -22.64 5.24 41.91
N SER A 90 -23.76 5.20 41.19
CA SER A 90 -24.14 4.07 40.34
C SER A 90 -23.21 3.97 39.14
N LYS A 91 -22.74 2.74 38.85
CA LYS A 91 -21.89 2.46 37.69
C LYS A 91 -22.65 2.74 36.39
N LYS A 92 -22.00 3.41 35.43
CA LYS A 92 -22.54 3.67 34.10
C LYS A 92 -21.74 2.87 33.06
N SER A 93 -22.46 2.10 32.25
CA SER A 93 -21.89 1.32 31.16
C SER A 93 -22.37 1.88 29.82
N ILE A 94 -21.44 2.11 28.87
CA ILE A 94 -21.71 2.61 27.52
C ILE A 94 -21.15 1.56 26.55
N SER A 95 -22.05 0.93 25.79
CA SER A 95 -21.72 -0.15 24.89
C SER A 95 -21.76 0.27 23.41
N ASP A 96 -21.27 -0.60 22.52
CA ASP A 96 -21.30 -0.45 21.06
C ASP A 96 -20.52 0.77 20.53
N ILE A 97 -19.44 1.13 21.19
CA ILE A 97 -18.53 2.21 20.75
C ILE A 97 -17.53 1.65 19.74
N SER A 98 -17.43 2.30 18.59
CA SER A 98 -16.40 2.03 17.59
C SER A 98 -15.45 3.22 17.44
N LEU A 99 -14.15 2.98 17.56
CA LEU A 99 -13.12 4.00 17.50
C LEU A 99 -12.55 4.13 16.08
N LEU A 100 -12.42 5.36 15.62
CA LEU A 100 -11.85 5.69 14.32
C LEU A 100 -10.34 5.92 14.44
N LEU A 101 -9.60 5.47 13.44
CA LEU A 101 -8.14 5.58 13.38
C LEU A 101 -7.69 7.05 13.45
N GLY A 102 -6.79 7.34 14.40
CA GLY A 102 -6.23 8.69 14.58
C GLY A 102 -7.17 9.70 15.21
N GLU A 103 -8.37 9.30 15.64
CA GLU A 103 -9.32 10.18 16.30
C GLU A 103 -9.54 9.79 17.77
N SER A 104 -9.93 10.78 18.59
CA SER A 104 -10.40 10.57 19.96
C SER A 104 -11.90 10.64 20.02
N PHE A 105 -12.54 9.66 20.67
CA PHE A 105 -13.98 9.63 20.88
C PHE A 105 -14.31 10.34 22.18
N VAL A 106 -15.23 11.32 22.17
CA VAL A 106 -15.61 12.11 23.36
C VAL A 106 -16.75 11.47 24.11
N ILE A 107 -16.55 11.20 25.41
CA ILE A 107 -17.56 10.65 26.31
C ILE A 107 -17.73 11.54 27.54
N ASN A 108 -18.86 12.20 27.66
CA ASN A 108 -19.23 12.91 28.88
C ASN A 108 -20.23 12.07 29.67
N ALA A 109 -19.87 11.73 30.90
CA ALA A 109 -20.67 10.87 31.77
C ALA A 109 -21.15 11.64 33.00
N SER A 110 -22.48 11.66 33.22
CA SER A 110 -23.07 12.03 34.49
C SER A 110 -23.41 10.76 35.28
N LEU A 111 -22.95 10.64 36.52
CA LEU A 111 -23.20 9.51 37.40
C LEU A 111 -24.26 9.91 38.46
N GLU A 112 -25.29 9.08 38.62
CA GLU A 112 -26.30 9.22 39.66
C GLU A 112 -25.76 8.70 40.99
N GLU A 113 -26.16 9.34 42.12
CA GLU A 113 -25.82 8.82 43.44
C GLU A 113 -26.43 7.43 43.64
N ALA A 114 -25.67 6.54 44.26
CA ALA A 114 -26.10 5.17 44.50
C ALA A 114 -27.27 5.17 45.48
N SER A 115 -28.49 4.95 44.98
CA SER A 115 -29.64 4.62 45.83
C SER A 115 -29.50 3.15 46.30
N THR A 116 -30.23 2.76 47.35
CA THR A 116 -30.20 1.42 47.95
C THR A 116 -30.53 0.25 47.00
N GLN A 117 -30.95 0.53 45.75
CA GLN A 117 -31.07 -0.41 44.66
C GLN A 117 -29.94 -0.18 43.67
N LEU A 118 -29.03 -1.16 43.57
CA LEU A 118 -27.97 -1.22 42.55
C LEU A 118 -28.61 -1.40 41.17
N SER A 119 -28.84 -0.31 40.46
CA SER A 119 -29.26 -0.35 39.04
C SER A 119 -28.09 0.08 38.17
N GLU A 120 -27.63 -0.81 37.33
CA GLU A 120 -26.68 -0.47 36.27
C GLU A 120 -27.42 0.27 35.16
N VAL A 121 -26.97 1.46 34.80
CA VAL A 121 -27.53 2.24 33.66
C VAL A 121 -26.76 1.85 32.41
N VAL A 122 -27.35 1.02 31.55
CA VAL A 122 -26.79 0.68 30.24
C VAL A 122 -27.29 1.69 29.20
N VAL A 123 -26.36 2.45 28.61
CA VAL A 123 -26.64 3.35 27.48
C VAL A 123 -26.09 2.68 26.21
N VAL A 124 -26.97 2.35 25.26
CA VAL A 124 -26.54 1.86 23.94
C VAL A 124 -25.98 3.04 23.14
N GLY A 125 -24.81 2.82 22.52
CA GLY A 125 -23.89 3.80 22.02
C GLY A 125 -24.45 4.95 21.19
N ALA A 126 -24.01 6.14 21.52
CA ALA A 126 -24.17 7.31 20.66
C ALA A 126 -23.20 7.18 19.46
N LYS A 127 -23.70 7.39 18.24
CA LYS A 127 -22.83 7.61 17.08
C LYS A 127 -21.94 8.81 17.40
N ALA A 128 -20.63 8.69 17.10
CA ALA A 128 -19.72 9.82 17.21
C ALA A 128 -20.34 11.04 16.47
N PRO A 129 -20.43 12.20 17.11
CA PRO A 129 -20.92 13.38 16.42
C PRO A 129 -20.04 13.68 15.21
N VAL A 130 -20.65 14.01 14.07
CA VAL A 130 -19.94 14.35 12.82
C VAL A 130 -19.00 15.55 13.04
N PHE A 131 -19.38 16.44 13.96
CA PHE A 131 -18.58 17.57 14.42
C PHE A 131 -18.15 17.34 15.87
N ASN A 132 -16.84 17.19 16.06
CA ASN A 132 -16.21 17.05 17.36
C ASN A 132 -15.19 18.18 17.52
N SER A 133 -15.17 18.86 18.69
CA SER A 133 -14.21 19.92 19.02
C SER A 133 -12.74 19.43 19.02
N GLU A 134 -12.54 18.13 19.12
CA GLU A 134 -11.22 17.48 19.08
C GLU A 134 -10.75 17.14 17.66
N LYS A 135 -11.63 17.27 16.65
CA LYS A 135 -11.29 16.99 15.27
C LYS A 135 -10.59 18.19 14.65
N ASN A 136 -9.27 18.13 14.59
CA ASN A 136 -8.42 19.15 14.00
C ASN A 136 -8.09 18.78 12.54
N GLY A 137 -8.46 19.68 11.60
CA GLY A 137 -8.18 19.51 10.18
C GLY A 137 -9.21 18.70 9.41
N SER A 138 -8.90 18.42 8.13
CA SER A 138 -9.74 17.63 7.22
C SER A 138 -9.28 16.18 7.22
N SER A 139 -10.06 15.31 7.82
CA SER A 139 -9.81 13.87 7.84
C SER A 139 -11.05 13.08 7.41
N ILE A 140 -10.85 11.99 6.71
CA ILE A 140 -11.88 11.02 6.35
C ILE A 140 -11.41 9.65 6.82
N ASN A 141 -12.26 8.99 7.61
CA ASN A 141 -12.02 7.63 8.06
C ASN A 141 -12.96 6.67 7.35
N ILE A 142 -12.41 5.62 6.80
CA ILE A 142 -13.10 4.54 6.10
C ILE A 142 -13.00 3.31 6.98
N SER A 143 -14.15 2.93 7.53
CA SER A 143 -14.25 1.80 8.46
C SER A 143 -14.24 0.46 7.72
N ASN A 144 -13.99 -0.62 8.46
CA ASN A 144 -14.09 -2.00 8.01
C ASN A 144 -15.42 -2.30 7.27
N ARG A 145 -16.55 -1.83 7.81
CA ARG A 145 -17.85 -2.00 7.18
C ARG A 145 -17.92 -1.32 5.81
N GLN A 146 -17.40 -0.11 5.69
CA GLN A 146 -17.34 0.61 4.41
C GLN A 146 -16.40 -0.08 3.42
N LEU A 147 -15.22 -0.54 3.86
CA LEU A 147 -14.29 -1.33 3.03
C LEU A 147 -14.95 -2.60 2.46
N ALA A 148 -15.82 -3.24 3.24
CA ALA A 148 -16.52 -4.46 2.84
C ALA A 148 -17.72 -4.23 1.92
N THR A 149 -18.40 -3.07 2.01
CA THR A 149 -19.67 -2.82 1.33
C THR A 149 -19.58 -1.85 0.15
N MET A 150 -18.56 -1.00 0.11
CA MET A 150 -18.39 -0.06 -0.98
C MET A 150 -17.80 -0.73 -2.22
N PRO A 151 -18.29 -0.38 -3.43
CA PRO A 151 -17.75 -0.94 -4.65
C PRO A 151 -16.29 -0.49 -4.86
N SER A 152 -15.45 -1.43 -5.24
CA SER A 152 -14.05 -1.22 -5.58
C SER A 152 -13.78 -1.78 -6.97
N ILE A 153 -13.02 -1.04 -7.79
CA ILE A 153 -12.71 -1.45 -9.16
C ILE A 153 -11.44 -2.31 -9.19
N SER A 154 -10.39 -1.85 -8.49
CA SER A 154 -9.07 -2.48 -8.49
C SER A 154 -8.72 -3.15 -7.16
N ARG A 155 -9.63 -3.12 -6.18
CA ARG A 155 -9.40 -3.62 -4.81
C ARG A 155 -8.09 -3.08 -4.20
N SER A 156 -7.87 -1.79 -4.39
CA SER A 156 -6.69 -1.06 -3.93
C SER A 156 -7.07 -0.01 -2.88
N ILE A 157 -6.13 0.39 -2.04
CA ILE A 157 -6.27 1.56 -1.15
C ILE A 157 -6.72 2.79 -1.95
N ASN A 158 -6.22 2.96 -3.17
CA ASN A 158 -6.56 4.08 -4.04
C ASN A 158 -8.05 4.14 -4.43
N ASP A 159 -8.76 3.02 -4.45
CA ASP A 159 -10.20 3.01 -4.73
C ASP A 159 -11.00 3.74 -3.64
N PHE A 160 -10.47 3.79 -2.43
CA PHE A 160 -11.10 4.40 -1.28
C PHE A 160 -10.58 5.82 -1.02
N THR A 161 -9.29 6.07 -1.20
CA THR A 161 -8.73 7.42 -0.99
C THR A 161 -9.30 8.44 -1.98
N ARG A 162 -9.64 8.02 -3.21
CA ARG A 162 -10.30 8.89 -4.20
C ARG A 162 -11.73 9.28 -3.86
N LEU A 163 -12.36 8.67 -2.83
CA LEU A 163 -13.67 9.09 -2.32
C LEU A 163 -13.57 10.34 -1.45
N THR A 164 -12.36 10.77 -1.11
CA THR A 164 -12.12 12.03 -0.41
C THR A 164 -12.54 13.19 -1.31
N PRO A 165 -13.35 14.15 -0.84
CA PRO A 165 -13.83 15.26 -1.67
C PRO A 165 -12.74 16.08 -2.36
N GLN A 166 -11.54 16.15 -1.77
CA GLN A 166 -10.39 16.86 -2.31
C GLN A 166 -9.51 15.98 -3.22
N ALA A 167 -9.95 14.74 -3.53
CA ALA A 167 -9.21 13.85 -4.42
C ALA A 167 -9.61 14.02 -5.89
N ASN A 168 -8.61 13.96 -6.76
CA ASN A 168 -8.76 13.80 -8.21
C ASN A 168 -7.91 12.61 -8.65
N GLY A 169 -8.53 11.44 -8.77
CA GLY A 169 -7.84 10.17 -8.94
C GLY A 169 -6.96 9.86 -7.72
N ASN A 170 -5.66 9.69 -7.93
CA ASN A 170 -4.67 9.45 -6.88
C ASN A 170 -4.04 10.76 -6.33
N GLN A 171 -4.42 11.90 -6.86
CA GLN A 171 -3.97 13.23 -6.41
C GLN A 171 -4.92 13.72 -5.32
N ILE A 172 -4.40 14.19 -4.20
CA ILE A 172 -5.21 14.64 -3.06
C ILE A 172 -4.70 16.02 -2.61
N GLY A 173 -5.63 16.91 -2.22
CA GLY A 173 -5.30 18.22 -1.69
C GLY A 173 -4.64 19.18 -2.71
N GLY A 174 -4.85 18.97 -4.01
CA GLY A 174 -4.25 19.77 -5.09
C GLY A 174 -2.79 19.43 -5.41
N GLY A 175 -2.19 18.46 -4.70
CA GLY A 175 -0.84 17.98 -4.93
C GLY A 175 -0.75 16.85 -5.97
N ASN A 176 0.47 16.51 -6.38
CA ASN A 176 0.73 15.32 -7.18
C ASN A 176 0.60 14.06 -6.29
N TYR A 177 0.22 12.92 -6.87
CA TYR A 177 0.10 11.65 -6.13
C TYR A 177 1.39 11.23 -5.40
N ARG A 178 2.57 11.63 -5.89
CA ARG A 178 3.88 11.38 -5.27
C ARG A 178 4.09 12.15 -3.97
N GLN A 179 3.29 13.18 -3.73
CA GLN A 179 3.35 14.04 -2.56
C GLN A 179 2.45 13.54 -1.41
N ASN A 180 1.72 12.43 -1.63
CA ASN A 180 0.99 11.75 -0.59
C ASN A 180 1.95 10.85 0.20
N PHE A 181 1.72 10.71 1.50
CA PHE A 181 2.44 9.76 2.36
C PHE A 181 1.50 8.63 2.76
N ILE A 182 1.85 7.40 2.40
CA ILE A 182 0.99 6.23 2.59
C ILE A 182 1.68 5.25 3.51
N THR A 183 1.00 4.87 4.59
CA THR A 183 1.50 3.91 5.56
C THR A 183 0.50 2.79 5.84
N VAL A 184 1.02 1.62 6.19
CA VAL A 184 0.24 0.50 6.72
C VAL A 184 0.89 0.02 8.01
N ASP A 185 0.14 0.09 9.12
CA ASP A 185 0.64 -0.14 10.48
C ASP A 185 1.93 0.65 10.78
N GLY A 186 1.98 1.89 10.30
CA GLY A 186 3.13 2.79 10.45
C GLY A 186 4.31 2.55 9.51
N ALA A 187 4.36 1.44 8.78
CA ALA A 187 5.38 1.21 7.76
C ALA A 187 5.07 1.96 6.48
N GLN A 188 6.07 2.57 5.86
CA GLN A 188 5.94 3.29 4.59
C GLN A 188 5.64 2.34 3.43
N PHE A 189 4.63 2.69 2.63
CA PHE A 189 4.16 1.96 1.44
C PHE A 189 4.25 2.79 0.16
N ASN A 190 4.85 3.95 0.19
CA ASN A 190 5.04 4.77 -1.00
C ASN A 190 5.96 4.09 -2.01
N ASN A 191 5.74 4.37 -3.31
CA ASN A 191 6.73 4.07 -4.32
C ASN A 191 7.91 5.04 -4.16
N ALA A 192 9.03 4.52 -3.64
CA ALA A 192 10.18 5.31 -3.26
C ALA A 192 10.90 5.97 -4.44
N PHE A 193 10.77 5.44 -5.67
CA PHE A 193 11.39 6.03 -6.86
C PHE A 193 10.55 7.13 -7.53
N GLY A 194 9.28 7.30 -7.12
CA GLY A 194 8.38 8.27 -7.73
C GLY A 194 8.14 8.06 -9.24
N ILE A 195 8.42 6.87 -9.76
CA ILE A 195 8.17 6.46 -11.15
C ILE A 195 7.04 5.44 -11.14
N GLY A 196 6.05 5.60 -12.02
CA GLY A 196 4.87 4.73 -12.05
C GLY A 196 3.77 5.20 -11.10
N THR A 197 3.09 4.27 -10.43
CA THR A 197 2.01 4.57 -9.47
C THR A 197 2.54 5.03 -8.11
N ASN A 198 1.68 5.66 -7.30
CA ASN A 198 2.02 6.10 -5.93
C ASN A 198 2.31 4.94 -4.96
N LEU A 199 1.78 3.76 -5.25
CA LEU A 199 1.99 2.53 -4.49
C LEU A 199 2.73 1.49 -5.33
N PRO A 200 3.58 0.63 -4.74
CA PRO A 200 4.18 -0.50 -5.42
C PRO A 200 3.13 -1.48 -5.97
N GLY A 201 3.55 -2.38 -6.83
CA GLY A 201 2.69 -3.45 -7.34
C GLY A 201 1.48 -2.99 -8.12
N GLY A 202 1.64 -1.93 -8.94
CA GLY A 202 0.55 -1.39 -9.75
C GLY A 202 -0.55 -0.70 -8.94
N GLY A 203 -0.25 -0.32 -7.68
CA GLY A 203 -1.18 0.38 -6.79
C GLY A 203 -1.90 -0.51 -5.76
N SER A 204 -1.57 -1.80 -5.68
CA SER A 204 -2.21 -2.73 -4.73
C SER A 204 -1.17 -3.61 -4.00
N PRO A 205 -0.31 -3.03 -3.13
CA PRO A 205 0.76 -3.78 -2.46
C PRO A 205 0.27 -4.67 -1.30
N ILE A 206 -0.98 -4.54 -0.91
CA ILE A 206 -1.60 -5.30 0.18
C ILE A 206 -3.04 -5.66 -0.21
N SER A 207 -3.52 -6.83 0.24
CA SER A 207 -4.92 -7.22 0.04
C SER A 207 -5.85 -6.27 0.80
N LEU A 208 -6.91 -5.82 0.13
CA LEU A 208 -7.93 -4.99 0.77
C LEU A 208 -8.63 -5.72 1.91
N ASP A 209 -8.79 -7.05 1.81
CA ASP A 209 -9.42 -7.87 2.85
C ASP A 209 -8.55 -8.01 4.12
N ALA A 210 -7.26 -7.66 4.03
CA ALA A 210 -6.36 -7.58 5.18
C ALA A 210 -6.49 -6.26 5.95
N LEU A 211 -7.16 -5.23 5.40
CA LEU A 211 -7.28 -3.92 6.04
C LEU A 211 -8.50 -3.85 6.95
N ASP A 212 -8.35 -3.16 8.06
CA ASP A 212 -9.42 -2.86 9.01
C ASP A 212 -9.97 -1.45 8.85
N GLN A 213 -9.09 -0.45 8.80
CA GLN A 213 -9.47 0.95 8.59
C GLN A 213 -8.45 1.68 7.72
N ILE A 214 -8.92 2.72 7.03
CA ILE A 214 -8.09 3.68 6.30
C ILE A 214 -8.47 5.08 6.76
N SER A 215 -7.48 5.90 7.11
CA SER A 215 -7.64 7.32 7.42
C SER A 215 -6.92 8.15 6.38
N VAL A 216 -7.60 9.14 5.80
CA VAL A 216 -7.03 10.11 4.86
C VAL A 216 -7.04 11.48 5.52
N ASN A 217 -5.87 12.03 5.79
CA ASN A 217 -5.68 13.31 6.46
C ASN A 217 -5.04 14.30 5.48
N ILE A 218 -5.69 15.44 5.23
CA ILE A 218 -5.22 16.44 4.27
C ILE A 218 -4.48 17.57 4.99
N THR A 219 -5.03 18.05 6.09
CA THR A 219 -4.45 19.11 6.90
C THR A 219 -4.46 18.73 8.38
N PRO A 220 -3.72 17.67 8.77
CA PRO A 220 -3.67 17.31 10.19
C PRO A 220 -2.87 18.34 10.96
N TYR A 221 -3.41 18.82 12.08
CA TYR A 221 -2.67 19.63 13.06
C TYR A 221 -2.04 18.72 14.11
N ASP A 222 -1.39 17.66 13.67
CA ASP A 222 -0.71 16.67 14.48
C ASP A 222 0.75 16.62 14.07
N VAL A 223 1.65 17.04 14.96
CA VAL A 223 3.10 17.07 14.72
C VAL A 223 3.70 15.70 14.36
N ARG A 224 3.02 14.61 14.70
CA ARG A 224 3.42 13.25 14.34
C ARG A 224 3.18 12.93 12.87
N GLN A 225 2.37 13.70 12.16
CA GLN A 225 2.07 13.49 10.74
C GLN A 225 2.82 14.51 9.88
N SER A 226 3.81 14.05 9.14
CA SER A 226 4.58 14.87 8.20
C SER A 226 5.05 14.06 6.99
N GLY A 227 5.94 14.60 6.15
CA GLY A 227 6.47 13.90 4.98
C GLY A 227 5.57 13.96 3.75
N PHE A 228 4.54 14.82 3.73
CA PHE A 228 3.63 14.99 2.60
C PHE A 228 3.27 16.46 2.36
N ILE A 229 2.81 16.75 1.13
CA ILE A 229 2.25 18.04 0.72
C ILE A 229 0.78 17.84 0.32
N GLY A 230 0.40 16.66 -0.16
CA GLY A 230 -0.95 16.27 -0.53
C GLY A 230 -1.75 15.76 0.68
N ALA A 231 -1.68 14.48 0.94
CA ALA A 231 -2.37 13.84 2.04
C ALA A 231 -1.49 12.79 2.74
N SER A 232 -1.76 12.57 4.05
CA SER A 232 -1.32 11.40 4.78
C SER A 232 -2.42 10.34 4.75
N VAL A 233 -2.13 9.17 4.21
CA VAL A 233 -3.03 8.02 4.16
C VAL A 233 -2.49 6.95 5.10
N ASN A 234 -3.19 6.73 6.21
CA ASN A 234 -2.80 5.74 7.20
C ASN A 234 -3.80 4.59 7.14
N ALA A 235 -3.31 3.38 6.96
CA ALA A 235 -4.13 2.17 7.03
C ALA A 235 -3.66 1.29 8.19
N VAL A 236 -4.58 0.55 8.79
CA VAL A 236 -4.27 -0.48 9.79
C VAL A 236 -4.81 -1.82 9.34
N THR A 237 -4.04 -2.87 9.61
CA THR A 237 -4.43 -4.23 9.25
C THR A 237 -5.33 -4.85 10.31
N ARG A 238 -6.15 -5.81 9.88
CA ARG A 238 -6.97 -6.62 10.77
C ARG A 238 -6.11 -7.41 11.73
N SER A 239 -6.69 -7.75 12.85
CA SER A 239 -6.10 -8.63 13.86
C SER A 239 -7.04 -9.77 14.19
N GLY A 240 -6.54 -10.80 14.88
CA GLY A 240 -7.36 -11.83 15.47
C GLY A 240 -8.19 -11.33 16.65
N SER A 241 -9.18 -12.11 17.01
CA SER A 241 -10.08 -11.89 18.16
C SER A 241 -10.24 -13.16 18.99
N ASN A 242 -11.09 -13.13 20.03
CA ASN A 242 -11.42 -14.31 20.86
C ASN A 242 -12.22 -15.38 20.10
N GLU A 243 -12.72 -15.04 18.93
CA GLU A 243 -13.45 -15.94 18.05
C GLU A 243 -12.69 -16.13 16.75
N PHE A 244 -12.69 -17.36 16.23
CA PHE A 244 -12.16 -17.61 14.89
C PHE A 244 -13.08 -16.97 13.85
N SER A 245 -12.47 -16.21 12.95
CA SER A 245 -13.17 -15.59 11.84
C SER A 245 -12.33 -15.71 10.56
N GLY A 246 -13.01 -15.90 9.45
CA GLY A 246 -12.34 -16.02 8.15
C GLY A 246 -13.25 -15.70 7.00
N SER A 247 -12.66 -15.55 5.83
CA SER A 247 -13.36 -15.46 4.55
C SER A 247 -12.53 -16.11 3.47
N ALA A 248 -13.22 -16.61 2.45
CA ALA A 248 -12.64 -17.01 1.19
C ALA A 248 -13.44 -16.36 0.07
N TYR A 249 -12.78 -15.92 -0.98
CA TYR A 249 -13.44 -15.27 -2.10
C TYR A 249 -12.73 -15.57 -3.42
N VAL A 250 -13.52 -15.52 -4.48
CA VAL A 250 -13.04 -15.60 -5.86
C VAL A 250 -13.69 -14.47 -6.65
N TYR A 251 -12.89 -13.68 -7.36
CA TYR A 251 -13.35 -12.70 -8.33
C TYR A 251 -12.87 -13.14 -9.70
N MET A 252 -13.79 -13.20 -10.65
CA MET A 252 -13.48 -13.53 -12.03
C MET A 252 -14.13 -12.56 -12.98
N GLN A 253 -13.43 -12.22 -14.04
CA GLN A 253 -13.94 -11.39 -15.14
C GLN A 253 -13.28 -11.85 -16.43
N ASN A 254 -14.05 -11.92 -17.50
CA ASN A 254 -13.51 -12.08 -18.86
C ASN A 254 -14.16 -11.07 -19.81
N GLU A 255 -13.79 -11.10 -21.08
CA GLU A 255 -14.32 -10.19 -22.09
C GLU A 255 -15.84 -10.26 -22.25
N LYS A 256 -16.49 -11.37 -21.87
CA LYS A 256 -17.96 -11.54 -21.99
C LYS A 256 -18.72 -10.66 -20.99
N TYR A 257 -18.09 -10.30 -19.85
CA TYR A 257 -18.67 -9.40 -18.86
C TYR A 257 -18.46 -7.92 -19.22
N LYS A 258 -17.73 -7.61 -20.30
CA LYS A 258 -17.50 -6.23 -20.76
C LYS A 258 -18.50 -5.88 -21.83
N GLY A 259 -19.11 -4.71 -21.73
CA GLY A 259 -19.91 -4.13 -22.82
C GLY A 259 -19.03 -3.87 -24.06
N ASN A 260 -19.59 -4.01 -25.24
CA ASN A 260 -18.91 -3.75 -26.51
C ASN A 260 -19.63 -2.71 -27.38
N ASP A 261 -20.74 -2.14 -26.89
CA ASP A 261 -21.50 -1.12 -27.59
C ASP A 261 -21.23 0.25 -26.95
N VAL A 262 -20.89 1.23 -27.80
CA VAL A 262 -20.69 2.63 -27.40
C VAL A 262 -21.51 3.50 -28.34
N GLY A 263 -22.67 3.98 -27.89
CA GLY A 263 -23.63 4.67 -28.73
C GLY A 263 -24.18 3.74 -29.81
N LYS A 264 -23.88 4.03 -31.07
CA LYS A 264 -24.32 3.22 -32.25
C LYS A 264 -23.21 2.27 -32.75
N ALA A 265 -22.02 2.31 -32.16
CA ALA A 265 -20.88 1.51 -32.60
C ALA A 265 -20.72 0.27 -31.73
N THR A 266 -20.54 -0.89 -32.38
CA THR A 266 -20.21 -2.17 -31.73
C THR A 266 -18.74 -2.51 -31.98
N PHE A 267 -17.96 -2.71 -30.90
CA PHE A 267 -16.55 -3.04 -30.99
C PHE A 267 -16.32 -4.55 -30.75
N LYS A 268 -15.32 -5.10 -31.47
CA LYS A 268 -14.90 -6.48 -31.23
C LYS A 268 -14.27 -6.58 -29.82
N ARG A 269 -14.76 -7.52 -29.01
CA ARG A 269 -14.17 -7.78 -27.69
C ARG A 269 -12.78 -8.39 -27.84
N THR A 270 -11.82 -7.82 -27.12
CA THR A 270 -10.47 -8.40 -27.01
C THR A 270 -10.46 -9.43 -25.90
N PRO A 271 -10.03 -10.69 -26.15
CA PRO A 271 -9.95 -11.72 -25.14
C PRO A 271 -9.13 -11.25 -23.94
N SER A 272 -9.69 -11.41 -22.76
CA SER A 272 -9.03 -11.05 -21.50
C SER A 272 -9.65 -11.86 -20.36
N ASP A 273 -8.80 -12.36 -19.45
CA ASP A 273 -9.23 -13.06 -18.24
C ASP A 273 -8.61 -12.41 -17.02
N TYR A 274 -9.41 -12.25 -15.99
CA TYR A 274 -9.00 -11.82 -14.67
C TYR A 274 -9.49 -12.83 -13.64
N LEU A 275 -8.59 -13.32 -12.81
CA LEU A 275 -8.89 -14.20 -11.68
C LEU A 275 -8.17 -13.66 -10.44
N MET A 276 -8.92 -13.49 -9.36
CA MET A 276 -8.39 -13.18 -8.04
C MET A 276 -9.01 -14.15 -7.04
N GLU A 277 -8.16 -14.79 -6.26
CA GLU A 277 -8.53 -15.72 -5.20
C GLU A 277 -7.91 -15.25 -3.89
N GLY A 278 -8.66 -15.27 -2.81
CA GLY A 278 -8.14 -14.83 -1.53
C GLY A 278 -8.76 -15.60 -0.37
N VAL A 279 -7.97 -15.69 0.69
CA VAL A 279 -8.37 -16.29 1.97
C VAL A 279 -7.78 -15.50 3.11
N ARG A 280 -8.56 -15.34 4.18
CA ARG A 280 -8.07 -14.84 5.46
C ARG A 280 -8.58 -15.70 6.59
N LEU A 281 -7.81 -15.74 7.67
CA LEU A 281 -8.15 -16.43 8.91
C LEU A 281 -7.58 -15.64 10.09
N GLY A 282 -8.36 -15.42 11.12
CA GLY A 282 -7.92 -14.81 12.37
C GLY A 282 -8.58 -15.47 13.56
N GLY A 283 -7.91 -15.44 14.71
CA GLY A 283 -8.44 -16.05 15.92
C GLY A 283 -7.47 -15.99 17.10
N PRO A 284 -7.84 -16.58 18.24
CA PRO A 284 -7.00 -16.62 19.40
C PRO A 284 -6.02 -17.81 19.33
N ILE A 285 -4.74 -17.55 19.64
CA ILE A 285 -3.80 -18.59 20.08
C ILE A 285 -4.04 -18.82 21.57
N ILE A 286 -4.20 -17.72 22.34
CA ILE A 286 -4.58 -17.74 23.75
C ILE A 286 -5.67 -16.67 23.93
N LYS A 287 -6.87 -17.06 24.35
CA LYS A 287 -7.98 -16.14 24.58
C LYS A 287 -7.59 -14.98 25.48
N ASN A 288 -8.05 -13.78 25.13
CA ASN A 288 -7.78 -12.48 25.78
C ASN A 288 -6.30 -12.08 25.80
N LYS A 289 -5.38 -12.90 25.26
CA LYS A 289 -3.95 -12.67 25.44
C LYS A 289 -3.16 -12.64 24.13
N LEU A 290 -3.28 -13.65 23.27
CA LEU A 290 -2.46 -13.77 22.07
C LEU A 290 -3.34 -14.17 20.88
N PHE A 291 -3.23 -13.39 19.81
CA PHE A 291 -4.06 -13.53 18.61
C PHE A 291 -3.18 -13.59 17.37
N PHE A 292 -3.70 -14.23 16.34
CA PHE A 292 -3.10 -14.23 15.01
C PHE A 292 -4.10 -13.78 13.95
N PHE A 293 -3.56 -13.26 12.86
CA PHE A 293 -4.29 -12.99 11.62
C PHE A 293 -3.42 -13.34 10.44
N LEU A 294 -3.99 -14.04 9.46
CA LEU A 294 -3.36 -14.47 8.21
C LEU A 294 -4.21 -14.01 7.03
N ASN A 295 -3.56 -13.57 5.96
CA ASN A 295 -4.21 -13.28 4.68
C ASN A 295 -3.30 -13.73 3.54
N TYR A 296 -3.90 -14.35 2.54
CA TYR A 296 -3.24 -14.68 1.26
C TYR A 296 -4.17 -14.31 0.12
N GLU A 297 -3.63 -13.67 -0.90
CA GLU A 297 -4.35 -13.28 -2.11
C GLU A 297 -3.47 -13.55 -3.33
N LYS A 298 -4.04 -14.22 -4.33
CA LYS A 298 -3.43 -14.46 -5.62
C LYS A 298 -4.27 -13.84 -6.71
N GLU A 299 -3.62 -13.13 -7.61
CA GLU A 299 -4.25 -12.43 -8.72
C GLU A 299 -3.53 -12.78 -10.02
N LYS A 300 -4.28 -12.97 -11.08
CA LYS A 300 -3.76 -13.22 -12.42
C LYS A 300 -4.61 -12.48 -13.44
N THR A 301 -3.99 -11.57 -14.17
CA THR A 301 -4.58 -10.96 -15.35
C THR A 301 -3.96 -11.58 -16.58
N THR A 302 -4.77 -12.03 -17.53
CA THR A 302 -4.34 -12.52 -18.83
C THR A 302 -4.94 -11.62 -19.91
N VAL A 303 -4.09 -11.10 -20.77
CA VAL A 303 -4.50 -10.28 -21.93
C VAL A 303 -3.94 -10.87 -23.21
N THR A 304 -4.62 -10.63 -24.32
CA THR A 304 -4.09 -10.98 -25.63
C THR A 304 -2.79 -10.23 -25.89
N GLY A 305 -1.78 -10.91 -26.40
CA GLY A 305 -0.55 -10.31 -26.90
C GLY A 305 -0.78 -9.45 -28.16
N PRO A 306 0.27 -9.15 -28.94
CA PRO A 306 0.12 -8.39 -30.17
C PRO A 306 -0.88 -9.05 -31.10
N THR A 307 -1.81 -8.27 -31.64
CA THR A 307 -2.86 -8.76 -32.55
C THR A 307 -2.37 -8.92 -33.99
N ARG A 308 -1.17 -8.41 -34.29
CA ARG A 308 -0.57 -8.54 -35.62
C ARG A 308 -0.17 -9.98 -35.93
N VAL A 309 -0.32 -10.34 -37.19
CA VAL A 309 0.08 -11.64 -37.72
C VAL A 309 1.09 -11.45 -38.87
N ALA A 310 1.96 -12.43 -39.05
CA ALA A 310 2.89 -12.43 -40.18
C ALA A 310 2.14 -12.64 -41.50
N SER A 311 2.63 -12.04 -42.59
CA SER A 311 2.08 -12.21 -43.93
C SER A 311 2.37 -13.59 -44.53
N THR A 312 1.54 -13.98 -45.48
CA THR A 312 1.72 -15.19 -46.31
C THR A 312 1.50 -14.82 -47.77
N PRO A 313 1.85 -15.67 -48.76
CA PRO A 313 1.53 -15.44 -50.16
C PRO A 313 0.03 -15.20 -50.42
N ASP A 314 -0.84 -15.91 -49.66
CA ASP A 314 -2.32 -15.78 -49.78
C ASP A 314 -2.87 -14.62 -48.95
N SER A 315 -2.09 -14.07 -48.03
CA SER A 315 -2.48 -12.95 -47.14
C SER A 315 -1.33 -11.94 -47.09
N PRO A 316 -1.17 -11.10 -48.13
CA PRO A 316 -0.09 -10.11 -48.18
C PRO A 316 -0.24 -9.05 -47.07
N PRO A 317 0.78 -8.21 -46.81
CA PRO A 317 0.72 -7.17 -45.79
C PRO A 317 -0.51 -6.28 -45.95
N ASP A 318 -1.31 -6.17 -44.90
CA ASP A 318 -2.51 -5.36 -44.81
C ASP A 318 -2.67 -4.79 -43.38
N TYR A 319 -2.33 -3.53 -43.22
CA TYR A 319 -2.31 -2.87 -41.90
C TYR A 319 -3.72 -2.67 -41.32
N ASN A 320 -4.75 -2.61 -42.17
CA ASN A 320 -6.15 -2.51 -41.73
C ASN A 320 -6.62 -3.83 -41.08
N ASN A 321 -6.09 -4.96 -41.53
CA ASN A 321 -6.39 -6.29 -41.04
C ASN A 321 -5.30 -6.85 -40.08
N ASN A 322 -4.37 -6.00 -39.61
CA ASN A 322 -3.26 -6.37 -38.72
C ASN A 322 -2.30 -7.42 -39.35
N ILE A 323 -2.16 -7.47 -40.65
CA ILE A 323 -1.19 -8.31 -41.34
C ILE A 323 0.09 -7.50 -41.52
N ALA A 324 1.14 -7.88 -40.79
CA ALA A 324 2.41 -7.22 -40.79
C ALA A 324 3.27 -7.58 -42.03
N ARG A 325 4.33 -6.80 -42.30
CA ARG A 325 5.23 -7.02 -43.41
C ARG A 325 6.09 -8.30 -43.28
N PRO A 326 6.61 -8.69 -42.10
CA PRO A 326 7.35 -9.93 -41.98
C PRO A 326 6.53 -11.16 -42.37
N THR A 327 7.15 -12.08 -43.14
CA THR A 327 6.48 -13.29 -43.60
C THR A 327 6.55 -14.40 -42.55
N VAL A 328 5.59 -15.32 -42.57
CA VAL A 328 5.62 -16.54 -41.74
C VAL A 328 6.92 -17.32 -42.02
N GLU A 329 7.32 -17.46 -43.27
CA GLU A 329 8.55 -18.16 -43.69
C GLU A 329 9.80 -17.54 -43.03
N ASP A 330 9.95 -16.21 -43.08
CA ASP A 330 11.09 -15.53 -42.45
C ASP A 330 11.09 -15.68 -40.93
N MET A 331 9.92 -15.50 -40.29
CA MET A 331 9.82 -15.65 -38.83
C MET A 331 10.19 -17.06 -38.40
N ASP A 332 9.70 -18.10 -39.07
CA ASP A 332 9.99 -19.50 -38.74
C ASP A 332 11.47 -19.84 -39.03
N LYS A 333 12.01 -19.39 -40.17
CA LYS A 333 13.41 -19.57 -40.56
C LYS A 333 14.38 -18.95 -39.54
N ILE A 334 14.13 -17.71 -39.12
CA ILE A 334 14.95 -17.00 -38.14
C ILE A 334 14.90 -17.72 -36.79
N SER A 335 13.70 -18.09 -36.33
CA SER A 335 13.51 -18.79 -35.06
C SER A 335 14.24 -20.15 -35.07
N ALA A 336 14.11 -20.95 -36.15
CA ALA A 336 14.81 -22.23 -36.29
C ALA A 336 16.33 -22.07 -36.28
N TYR A 337 16.84 -21.09 -37.04
CA TYR A 337 18.28 -20.82 -37.08
C TYR A 337 18.84 -20.45 -35.69
N LEU A 338 18.18 -19.57 -34.95
CA LEU A 338 18.62 -19.12 -33.64
C LEU A 338 18.61 -20.27 -32.62
N ARG A 339 17.60 -21.14 -32.67
CA ARG A 339 17.51 -22.34 -31.85
C ARG A 339 18.64 -23.34 -32.20
N ASP A 340 18.79 -23.65 -33.46
CA ASP A 340 19.67 -24.72 -33.93
C ASP A 340 21.15 -24.32 -33.84
N THR A 341 21.50 -23.04 -34.06
CA THR A 341 22.85 -22.51 -34.03
C THR A 341 23.32 -22.10 -32.64
N TYR A 342 22.44 -21.41 -31.87
CA TYR A 342 22.81 -20.79 -30.59
C TYR A 342 22.09 -21.38 -29.39
N GLY A 343 21.14 -22.30 -29.59
CA GLY A 343 20.27 -22.80 -28.51
C GLY A 343 19.41 -21.71 -27.89
N TYR A 344 19.09 -20.65 -28.69
CA TYR A 344 18.25 -19.53 -28.23
C TYR A 344 16.80 -19.73 -28.67
N GLU A 345 15.93 -19.90 -27.70
CA GLU A 345 14.47 -19.99 -27.91
C GLU A 345 13.87 -18.60 -27.99
N THR A 346 13.35 -18.25 -29.15
CA THR A 346 12.72 -16.94 -29.39
C THR A 346 11.34 -16.79 -28.74
N GLY A 347 10.67 -17.91 -28.49
CA GLY A 347 9.25 -17.93 -28.20
C GLY A 347 8.37 -17.63 -29.44
N PRO A 348 7.04 -17.67 -29.30
CA PRO A 348 6.14 -17.38 -30.41
C PRO A 348 6.18 -15.91 -30.81
N TYR A 349 5.90 -15.60 -32.08
CA TYR A 349 5.81 -14.24 -32.61
C TYR A 349 4.36 -13.74 -32.80
N GLN A 350 3.37 -14.65 -32.74
CA GLN A 350 1.94 -14.33 -32.87
C GLN A 350 1.09 -15.32 -32.06
N GLY A 351 -0.17 -14.96 -31.79
CA GLY A 351 -1.14 -15.87 -31.15
C GLY A 351 -0.88 -16.20 -29.69
N TYR A 352 -0.05 -15.42 -28.98
CA TYR A 352 0.25 -15.65 -27.58
C TYR A 352 -0.48 -14.68 -26.64
N SER A 353 -0.58 -15.04 -25.39
CA SER A 353 -1.14 -14.21 -24.32
C SER A 353 -0.05 -13.73 -23.36
N LEU A 354 -0.29 -12.58 -22.75
CA LEU A 354 0.55 -12.00 -21.70
C LEU A 354 -0.15 -12.14 -20.35
N GLN A 355 0.62 -12.44 -19.31
CA GLN A 355 0.09 -12.67 -17.97
C GLN A 355 0.79 -11.76 -16.96
N SER A 356 -0.03 -11.12 -16.09
CA SER A 356 0.42 -10.36 -14.93
C SER A 356 0.01 -11.12 -13.66
N PRO A 357 0.84 -12.03 -13.15
CA PRO A 357 0.59 -12.68 -11.87
C PRO A 357 0.97 -11.76 -10.71
N SER A 358 0.19 -11.80 -9.62
CA SER A 358 0.51 -11.14 -8.35
C SER A 358 0.13 -12.05 -7.19
N GLU A 359 0.98 -12.09 -6.17
CA GLU A 359 0.73 -12.82 -4.92
C GLU A 359 1.01 -11.92 -3.73
N LYS A 360 0.10 -11.93 -2.75
CA LYS A 360 0.18 -11.14 -1.52
C LYS A 360 0.01 -12.03 -0.32
N PHE A 361 0.85 -11.85 0.66
CA PHE A 361 0.81 -12.58 1.92
C PHE A 361 0.93 -11.62 3.10
N LEU A 362 0.18 -11.86 4.17
CA LEU A 362 0.28 -11.12 5.41
C LEU A 362 0.09 -12.05 6.61
N VAL A 363 0.93 -11.85 7.62
CA VAL A 363 0.77 -12.44 8.95
C VAL A 363 0.91 -11.34 10.01
N ARG A 364 0.03 -11.37 11.00
CA ARG A 364 0.05 -10.47 12.16
C ARG A 364 -0.17 -11.26 13.45
N LEU A 365 0.56 -10.87 14.49
CA LEU A 365 0.38 -11.34 15.84
C LEU A 365 0.12 -10.15 16.75
N ASP A 366 -0.86 -10.27 17.64
CA ASP A 366 -1.22 -9.26 18.63
C ASP A 366 -1.16 -9.90 20.01
N TRP A 367 -0.40 -9.31 20.92
CA TRP A 367 -0.17 -9.83 22.26
C TRP A 367 -0.54 -8.80 23.33
N ASN A 368 -1.57 -9.09 24.11
CA ASN A 368 -1.86 -8.43 25.38
C ASN A 368 -0.91 -9.00 26.45
N ILE A 369 0.29 -8.43 26.59
CA ILE A 369 1.29 -8.89 27.56
C ILE A 369 0.69 -8.83 28.97
N ASN A 370 0.08 -7.69 29.30
CA ASN A 370 -0.72 -7.45 30.52
C ASN A 370 -1.68 -6.26 30.27
N LYS A 371 -2.35 -5.77 31.32
CA LYS A 371 -3.27 -4.63 31.22
C LYS A 371 -2.61 -3.34 30.72
N ASN A 372 -1.30 -3.19 30.96
CA ASN A 372 -0.56 -1.96 30.66
C ASN A 372 0.24 -2.04 29.35
N HIS A 373 0.64 -3.22 28.90
CA HIS A 373 1.53 -3.41 27.77
C HIS A 373 0.87 -4.28 26.70
N LYS A 374 0.83 -3.76 25.47
CA LYS A 374 0.27 -4.43 24.29
C LYS A 374 1.30 -4.35 23.16
N PHE A 375 1.58 -5.50 22.56
CA PHE A 375 2.55 -5.62 21.48
C PHE A 375 1.87 -6.18 20.24
N ASN A 376 2.26 -5.70 19.10
CA ASN A 376 1.89 -6.32 17.83
C ASN A 376 3.09 -6.38 16.87
N ILE A 377 3.08 -7.37 16.01
CA ILE A 377 4.06 -7.52 14.93
C ILE A 377 3.34 -8.00 13.67
N ARG A 378 3.66 -7.39 12.53
CA ARG A 378 3.10 -7.71 11.22
C ARG A 378 4.20 -7.84 10.18
N TYR A 379 4.14 -8.91 9.39
CA TYR A 379 4.91 -9.06 8.16
C TYR A 379 3.97 -9.15 6.97
N SER A 380 4.32 -8.47 5.88
CA SER A 380 3.64 -8.63 4.60
C SER A 380 4.63 -8.71 3.45
N SER A 381 4.25 -9.44 2.42
CA SER A 381 4.99 -9.50 1.15
C SER A 381 4.04 -9.47 -0.02
N MET A 382 4.51 -8.88 -1.11
CA MET A 382 3.85 -8.88 -2.41
C MET A 382 4.90 -9.10 -3.48
N VAL A 383 4.57 -9.96 -4.44
CA VAL A 383 5.31 -10.13 -5.70
C VAL A 383 4.35 -9.95 -6.86
N ARG A 384 4.81 -9.23 -7.90
CA ARG A 384 4.05 -8.98 -9.12
C ARG A 384 4.98 -8.89 -10.31
N LYS A 385 4.52 -9.38 -11.46
CA LYS A 385 5.21 -9.26 -12.74
C LYS A 385 4.26 -8.68 -13.77
N ASP A 386 4.66 -7.58 -14.39
CA ASP A 386 3.90 -6.95 -15.47
C ASP A 386 4.66 -7.06 -16.78
N PRO A 387 4.09 -7.71 -17.81
CA PRO A 387 4.74 -7.90 -19.09
C PRO A 387 4.77 -6.60 -19.90
N ASN A 388 5.87 -6.39 -20.59
CA ASN A 388 6.08 -5.26 -21.47
C ASN A 388 6.65 -5.72 -22.81
N TYR A 389 6.31 -4.99 -23.86
CA TYR A 389 6.88 -5.17 -25.19
C TYR A 389 8.31 -4.62 -25.26
N PRO A 390 9.12 -5.02 -26.26
CA PRO A 390 10.40 -4.40 -26.50
C PRO A 390 10.27 -2.89 -26.64
N SER A 391 11.27 -2.16 -26.15
CA SER A 391 11.32 -0.70 -26.28
C SER A 391 11.22 -0.25 -27.75
N THR A 392 10.52 0.84 -27.99
CA THR A 392 10.48 1.50 -29.31
C THR A 392 11.74 2.31 -29.61
N SER A 393 12.60 2.52 -28.60
CA SER A 393 13.85 3.27 -28.79
C SER A 393 14.76 2.57 -29.79
N VAL A 394 15.18 3.31 -30.82
CA VAL A 394 16.18 2.94 -31.82
C VAL A 394 17.54 3.52 -31.44
N SER A 395 18.59 3.16 -32.14
CA SER A 395 19.91 3.74 -31.89
C SER A 395 19.85 5.27 -32.04
N PRO A 396 20.37 6.05 -31.05
CA PRO A 396 20.39 7.51 -31.14
C PRO A 396 21.42 8.02 -32.15
N PHE A 397 22.31 7.17 -32.63
CA PHE A 397 23.39 7.52 -33.55
C PHE A 397 23.07 7.17 -35.00
N SER A 398 21.92 6.53 -35.25
CA SER A 398 21.54 6.07 -36.57
C SER A 398 20.35 6.82 -37.15
N SER A 399 20.54 7.35 -38.34
CA SER A 399 19.48 7.85 -39.21
C SER A 399 18.86 6.77 -40.12
N ILE A 400 19.26 5.50 -39.94
CA ILE A 400 18.83 4.39 -40.81
C ILE A 400 17.39 3.94 -40.53
N TYR A 401 16.86 4.22 -39.36
CA TYR A 401 15.51 3.82 -39.01
C TYR A 401 14.47 4.76 -39.61
N THR A 402 13.60 4.23 -40.45
CA THR A 402 12.44 4.96 -40.98
C THR A 402 11.19 4.80 -40.10
N ASN A 403 11.16 3.76 -39.26
CA ASN A 403 10.08 3.42 -38.35
C ASN A 403 10.60 2.86 -37.03
N ASN A 404 9.70 2.61 -36.07
CA ASN A 404 10.03 1.93 -34.82
C ASN A 404 9.56 0.46 -34.83
N ARG A 405 10.01 -0.35 -33.85
CA ARG A 405 9.69 -1.79 -33.75
C ARG A 405 8.22 -2.11 -33.52
N GLN A 406 7.42 -1.16 -33.02
CA GLN A 406 5.99 -1.38 -32.80
C GLN A 406 5.12 -0.98 -34.00
N ASN A 407 5.73 -0.51 -35.09
CA ASN A 407 5.04 -0.27 -36.35
C ASN A 407 4.63 -1.60 -37.02
N MET A 408 3.64 -1.56 -37.90
CA MET A 408 3.18 -2.73 -38.67
C MET A 408 4.21 -3.30 -39.64
N ASP A 409 5.28 -2.55 -39.92
CA ASP A 409 6.41 -3.05 -40.72
C ASP A 409 7.28 -4.08 -39.98
N ALA A 410 7.08 -4.23 -38.66
CA ALA A 410 7.94 -5.03 -37.81
C ALA A 410 7.18 -6.07 -37.00
N MET A 411 7.85 -7.18 -36.71
CA MET A 411 7.44 -8.15 -35.69
C MET A 411 8.58 -8.46 -34.74
N TRP A 412 8.25 -8.93 -33.55
CA TRP A 412 9.19 -9.43 -32.57
C TRP A 412 8.70 -10.74 -31.97
N TYR A 413 9.61 -11.53 -31.46
CA TYR A 413 9.27 -12.73 -30.72
C TYR A 413 8.92 -12.42 -29.27
N LYS A 414 8.12 -13.26 -28.64
CA LYS A 414 7.66 -13.08 -27.25
C LYS A 414 8.83 -12.86 -26.29
N ASN A 415 9.92 -13.60 -26.44
CA ASN A 415 11.06 -13.55 -25.53
C ASN A 415 11.92 -12.28 -25.70
N SER A 416 11.60 -11.42 -26.68
CA SER A 416 12.17 -10.07 -26.80
C SER A 416 11.46 -9.04 -25.90
N GLY A 417 10.34 -9.41 -25.32
CA GLY A 417 9.70 -8.63 -24.27
C GLY A 417 10.36 -8.83 -22.91
N TYR A 418 9.90 -8.09 -21.91
CA TYR A 418 10.41 -8.20 -20.53
C TYR A 418 9.27 -8.08 -19.51
N TYR A 419 9.55 -8.47 -18.28
CA TYR A 419 8.70 -8.22 -17.14
C TYR A 419 9.28 -7.10 -16.28
N GLN A 420 8.45 -6.13 -15.94
CA GLN A 420 8.70 -5.24 -14.82
C GLN A 420 8.23 -5.98 -13.56
N GLU A 421 9.17 -6.36 -12.71
CA GLU A 421 8.82 -6.94 -11.42
C GLU A 421 8.58 -5.83 -10.39
N SER A 422 7.65 -6.08 -9.48
CA SER A 422 7.36 -5.22 -8.35
C SER A 422 7.25 -6.10 -7.11
N ASN A 423 8.34 -6.20 -6.36
CA ASN A 423 8.42 -6.98 -5.14
C ASN A 423 8.45 -6.03 -3.96
N PHE A 424 7.59 -6.24 -2.98
CA PHE A 424 7.49 -5.40 -1.80
C PHE A 424 7.39 -6.26 -0.54
N LYS A 425 8.23 -5.95 0.47
CA LYS A 425 8.19 -6.60 1.78
C LYS A 425 8.11 -5.53 2.85
N SER A 426 7.34 -5.79 3.90
CA SER A 426 7.20 -4.86 5.01
C SER A 426 7.06 -5.60 6.33
N LEU A 427 7.79 -5.13 7.34
CA LEU A 427 7.72 -5.55 8.73
C LEU A 427 7.36 -4.34 9.59
N SER A 428 6.45 -4.49 10.53
CA SER A 428 6.13 -3.49 11.54
C SER A 428 6.01 -4.18 12.90
N ALA A 429 6.62 -3.59 13.92
CA ALA A 429 6.48 -4.01 15.32
C ALA A 429 6.17 -2.79 16.17
N GLU A 430 5.18 -2.88 17.05
CA GLU A 430 4.72 -1.78 17.88
C GLU A 430 4.43 -2.25 19.30
N LEU A 431 4.96 -1.50 20.29
CA LEU A 431 4.70 -1.68 21.71
C LEU A 431 4.01 -0.45 22.28
N ASN A 432 2.78 -0.63 22.74
CA ASN A 432 1.99 0.38 23.42
C ASN A 432 2.01 0.11 24.93
N SER A 433 2.47 1.09 25.71
CA SER A 433 2.68 0.98 27.16
C SER A 433 1.99 2.12 27.90
N SER A 434 1.14 1.79 28.86
CA SER A 434 0.43 2.75 29.72
C SER A 434 0.97 2.68 31.14
N PHE A 435 1.17 3.83 31.78
CA PHE A 435 1.72 3.96 33.13
C PHE A 435 0.91 4.95 33.96
N GLY A 436 1.04 4.86 35.30
CA GLY A 436 0.41 5.80 36.24
C GLY A 436 -1.11 5.86 36.07
N ASP A 437 -1.75 4.69 36.03
CA ASP A 437 -3.20 4.55 35.87
C ASP A 437 -3.76 5.27 34.64
N GLY A 438 -3.02 5.18 33.51
CA GLY A 438 -3.40 5.76 32.23
C GLY A 438 -2.94 7.21 32.00
N LYS A 439 -2.28 7.84 32.99
CA LYS A 439 -1.80 9.22 32.87
C LYS A 439 -0.70 9.38 31.82
N TYR A 440 0.14 8.36 31.65
CA TYR A 440 1.25 8.35 30.72
C TYR A 440 1.08 7.23 29.71
N MET A 441 1.36 7.51 28.46
CA MET A 441 1.34 6.55 27.36
C MET A 441 2.62 6.64 26.57
N ASN A 442 3.22 5.50 26.24
CA ASN A 442 4.37 5.42 25.35
C ASN A 442 4.05 4.46 24.21
N THR A 443 4.39 4.87 22.98
CA THR A 443 4.28 4.06 21.77
C THR A 443 5.66 3.98 21.13
N LEU A 444 6.29 2.81 21.24
CA LEU A 444 7.55 2.49 20.55
C LEU A 444 7.24 1.67 19.31
N ARG A 445 7.72 2.11 18.14
CA ARG A 445 7.51 1.43 16.85
C ARG A 445 8.81 1.29 16.08
N GLY A 446 8.99 0.11 15.47
CA GLY A 446 10.04 -0.17 14.51
C GLY A 446 9.42 -0.70 13.21
N THR A 447 9.83 -0.16 12.06
CA THR A 447 9.35 -0.62 10.76
C THR A 447 10.51 -0.85 9.80
N TYR A 448 10.30 -1.78 8.89
CA TYR A 448 11.17 -2.04 7.76
C TYR A 448 10.33 -2.21 6.51
N SER A 449 10.65 -1.54 5.42
CA SER A 449 10.08 -1.76 4.11
C SER A 449 11.18 -1.98 3.08
N PHE A 450 10.94 -2.88 2.14
CA PHE A 450 11.87 -3.19 1.06
C PHE A 450 11.11 -3.28 -0.26
N GLN A 451 11.41 -2.36 -1.15
CA GLN A 451 10.95 -2.33 -2.53
C GLN A 451 12.07 -2.85 -3.43
N ASP A 452 11.76 -3.84 -4.27
CA ASP A 452 12.69 -4.45 -5.21
C ASP A 452 12.01 -4.59 -6.57
N GLU A 453 12.50 -3.86 -7.57
CA GLU A 453 11.89 -3.77 -8.90
C GLU A 453 12.91 -4.12 -9.98
N PRO A 454 13.33 -5.40 -10.09
CA PRO A 454 14.17 -5.85 -11.18
C PRO A 454 13.37 -6.01 -12.48
N ARG A 455 14.08 -6.18 -13.56
CA ARG A 455 13.51 -6.65 -14.83
C ARG A 455 13.92 -8.08 -15.10
N SER A 456 13.02 -8.89 -15.63
CA SER A 456 13.26 -10.27 -16.02
C SER A 456 12.72 -10.57 -17.42
N THR A 457 13.13 -11.68 -18.00
CA THR A 457 12.68 -12.16 -19.31
C THR A 457 12.44 -13.67 -19.26
N ASP A 458 11.58 -14.20 -20.14
CA ASP A 458 11.34 -15.64 -20.29
C ASP A 458 12.50 -16.35 -21.01
N GLY A 459 13.24 -15.60 -21.86
CA GLY A 459 14.35 -16.15 -22.65
C GLY A 459 15.69 -16.19 -21.90
N LYS A 460 16.63 -16.98 -22.46
CA LYS A 460 18.04 -16.87 -22.06
C LYS A 460 18.62 -15.52 -22.48
N LEU A 461 19.66 -15.06 -21.79
CA LEU A 461 20.39 -13.86 -22.20
C LEU A 461 20.96 -14.05 -23.61
N PHE A 462 20.58 -13.14 -24.51
CA PHE A 462 21.04 -13.13 -25.89
C PHE A 462 21.11 -11.66 -26.36
N PRO A 463 22.10 -11.29 -27.22
CA PRO A 463 22.16 -9.93 -27.77
C PRO A 463 20.85 -9.53 -28.42
N PHE A 464 20.43 -8.28 -28.21
CA PHE A 464 19.26 -7.75 -28.91
C PHE A 464 19.65 -7.42 -30.35
N VAL A 465 18.84 -7.88 -31.30
CA VAL A 465 19.11 -7.73 -32.73
C VAL A 465 17.88 -7.15 -33.43
N ASP A 466 18.10 -6.12 -34.25
CA ASP A 466 17.17 -5.66 -35.26
C ASP A 466 17.65 -6.08 -36.66
N ILE A 467 16.83 -6.80 -37.36
CA ILE A 467 16.95 -7.02 -38.80
C ILE A 467 16.09 -5.99 -39.50
N LEU A 468 16.70 -5.19 -40.36
CA LEU A 468 16.00 -4.20 -41.16
C LEU A 468 15.58 -4.77 -42.51
N ASN A 469 14.57 -4.11 -43.11
CA ASN A 469 14.23 -4.27 -44.51
C ASN A 469 13.84 -2.89 -45.03
N ALA A 470 14.56 -2.39 -46.02
CA ALA A 470 14.43 -1.04 -46.56
C ALA A 470 14.51 0.07 -45.51
N GLY A 471 15.43 -0.06 -44.53
CA GLY A 471 15.66 0.92 -43.47
C GLY A 471 14.60 0.93 -42.35
N SER A 472 13.61 0.04 -42.40
CA SER A 472 12.61 -0.12 -41.34
C SER A 472 12.83 -1.43 -40.57
N PRO A 473 12.68 -1.46 -39.23
CA PRO A 473 12.68 -2.71 -38.50
C PRO A 473 11.74 -3.73 -39.14
N TYR A 474 12.24 -4.95 -39.30
CA TYR A 474 11.52 -6.05 -39.91
C TYR A 474 11.27 -7.16 -38.87
N VAL A 475 12.35 -7.68 -38.31
CA VAL A 475 12.29 -8.69 -37.23
C VAL A 475 13.22 -8.29 -36.10
N SER A 476 12.73 -8.37 -34.85
CA SER A 476 13.55 -8.15 -33.67
C SER A 476 13.55 -9.37 -32.75
N PHE A 477 14.73 -9.71 -32.21
CA PHE A 477 14.91 -10.82 -31.25
C PHE A 477 16.01 -10.50 -30.24
N GLY A 478 16.14 -11.34 -29.20
CA GLY A 478 17.13 -11.18 -28.13
C GLY A 478 16.55 -10.55 -26.86
N THR A 479 17.39 -10.35 -25.86
CA THR A 479 17.02 -9.75 -24.57
C THR A 479 16.77 -8.26 -24.72
N GLU A 480 15.64 -7.76 -24.26
CA GLU A 480 15.24 -6.35 -24.40
C GLU A 480 16.36 -5.38 -23.97
N LEU A 481 16.51 -4.30 -24.72
CA LEU A 481 17.63 -3.36 -24.73
C LEU A 481 18.02 -2.75 -23.39
N PHE A 482 17.05 -2.54 -22.50
CA PHE A 482 17.21 -1.85 -21.23
C PHE A 482 16.94 -2.74 -20.01
N SER A 483 16.75 -4.04 -20.22
CA SER A 483 16.31 -4.94 -19.14
C SER A 483 17.48 -5.57 -18.39
N TYR A 484 18.55 -5.97 -19.08
CA TYR A 484 19.72 -6.53 -18.44
C TYR A 484 20.42 -5.51 -17.54
N GLY A 485 20.64 -5.88 -16.26
CA GLY A 485 21.29 -5.01 -15.29
C GLY A 485 20.42 -3.85 -14.78
N ASN A 486 19.16 -3.74 -15.20
CA ASN A 486 18.24 -2.73 -14.69
C ASN A 486 17.59 -3.22 -13.39
N LEU A 487 17.81 -2.50 -12.32
CA LEU A 487 17.21 -2.78 -11.02
C LEU A 487 16.96 -1.48 -10.24
N ARG A 488 15.96 -1.50 -9.38
CA ARG A 488 15.65 -0.44 -8.42
C ARG A 488 15.34 -1.08 -7.08
N GLN A 489 16.12 -0.78 -6.07
CA GLN A 489 15.93 -1.29 -4.71
C GLN A 489 15.97 -0.14 -3.72
N VAL A 490 15.02 -0.12 -2.79
CA VAL A 490 15.02 0.78 -1.64
C VAL A 490 14.67 -0.01 -0.40
N ALA A 491 15.51 0.09 0.62
CA ALA A 491 15.24 -0.42 1.96
C ALA A 491 15.11 0.77 2.91
N THR A 492 13.96 0.91 3.57
CA THR A 492 13.68 1.93 4.56
C THR A 492 13.56 1.30 5.94
N ILE A 493 14.27 1.83 6.93
CA ILE A 493 14.10 1.48 8.35
C ILE A 493 13.65 2.74 9.07
N THR A 494 12.56 2.63 9.85
CA THR A 494 12.07 3.71 10.69
C THR A 494 11.93 3.19 12.12
N ILE A 495 12.44 3.96 13.08
CA ILE A 495 12.24 3.72 14.52
C ILE A 495 11.66 5.00 15.10
N SER A 496 10.57 4.88 15.83
CA SER A 496 9.90 6.02 16.45
C SER A 496 9.47 5.70 17.87
N ASP A 497 9.51 6.70 18.74
CA ASP A 497 9.08 6.64 20.13
C ASP A 497 8.30 7.90 20.49
N ASP A 498 7.02 7.72 20.85
CA ASP A 498 6.09 8.77 21.24
C ASP A 498 5.71 8.60 22.71
N PHE A 499 5.95 9.62 23.50
CA PHE A 499 5.54 9.71 24.89
C PHE A 499 4.46 10.78 25.05
N SER A 500 3.27 10.38 25.51
CA SER A 500 2.13 11.26 25.74
C SER A 500 1.73 11.30 27.20
N TRP A 501 1.29 12.48 27.67
CA TRP A 501 0.79 12.66 29.03
C TRP A 501 -0.28 13.74 29.10
N SER A 502 -1.15 13.65 30.12
CA SER A 502 -2.20 14.63 30.37
C SER A 502 -1.92 15.42 31.64
N MET A 503 -2.08 16.75 31.60
CA MET A 503 -1.91 17.64 32.74
C MET A 503 -3.00 18.74 32.71
N GLY A 504 -3.93 18.71 33.67
CA GLY A 504 -5.12 19.56 33.66
C GLY A 504 -5.97 19.30 32.43
N ILE A 505 -6.26 20.35 31.67
CA ILE A 505 -7.05 20.31 30.43
C ILE A 505 -6.17 19.99 29.19
N ASN A 506 -4.84 19.94 29.35
CA ASN A 506 -3.90 19.82 28.25
C ASN A 506 -3.40 18.39 28.09
N ASN A 507 -3.30 17.93 26.85
CA ASN A 507 -2.63 16.71 26.46
C ASN A 507 -1.33 17.06 25.71
N PHE A 508 -0.22 16.49 26.16
CA PHE A 508 1.10 16.71 25.59
C PHE A 508 1.60 15.42 24.95
N THR A 509 2.28 15.56 23.83
CA THR A 509 3.01 14.47 23.18
C THR A 509 4.38 14.98 22.79
N ALA A 510 5.43 14.22 23.15
CA ALA A 510 6.79 14.44 22.68
C ALA A 510 7.33 13.12 22.14
N GLY A 511 8.11 13.17 21.08
CA GLY A 511 8.66 11.96 20.48
C GLY A 511 9.88 12.22 19.62
N LEU A 512 10.47 11.12 19.19
CA LEU A 512 11.61 11.10 18.28
C LEU A 512 11.36 10.06 17.19
N GLN A 513 11.80 10.39 15.98
CA GLN A 513 11.84 9.43 14.87
C GLN A 513 13.22 9.44 14.23
N TYR A 514 13.72 8.24 13.96
CA TYR A 514 14.89 8.02 13.12
C TYR A 514 14.47 7.23 11.89
N GLU A 515 14.84 7.71 10.71
CA GLU A 515 14.60 7.03 9.44
C GLU A 515 15.89 6.97 8.64
N THR A 516 16.12 5.85 7.97
CA THR A 516 17.25 5.69 7.06
C THR A 516 16.84 4.90 5.83
N ASP A 517 17.25 5.40 4.68
CA ASP A 517 17.03 4.79 3.38
C ASP A 517 18.34 4.29 2.78
N LYS A 518 18.30 3.05 2.30
CA LYS A 518 19.37 2.49 1.49
C LYS A 518 18.86 2.21 0.09
N THR A 519 19.36 2.97 -0.87
CA THR A 519 18.95 2.87 -2.28
C THR A 519 20.05 2.21 -3.12
N LYS A 520 19.64 1.27 -3.97
CA LYS A 520 20.47 0.72 -5.04
C LYS A 520 19.72 0.86 -6.35
N ASN A 521 20.29 1.60 -7.29
CA ASN A 521 19.73 1.78 -8.62
C ASN A 521 20.77 1.38 -9.67
N GLY A 522 20.38 0.50 -10.57
CA GLY A 522 21.21 0.06 -11.69
C GLY A 522 20.47 0.32 -12.99
N PHE A 523 21.14 0.94 -13.94
CA PHE A 523 20.66 1.09 -15.31
C PHE A 523 21.82 0.87 -16.26
N MET A 524 21.69 -0.18 -17.08
CA MET A 524 22.66 -0.51 -18.10
C MET A 524 21.98 -0.42 -19.46
N ARG A 525 22.32 0.63 -20.20
CA ARG A 525 21.81 0.80 -21.56
C ARG A 525 22.52 -0.20 -22.48
N PHE A 526 21.74 -0.97 -23.23
CA PHE A 526 22.26 -2.01 -24.13
C PHE A 526 23.14 -3.06 -23.43
N GLY A 527 22.83 -3.38 -22.19
CA GLY A 527 23.66 -4.27 -21.36
C GLY A 527 23.78 -5.71 -21.87
N SER A 528 22.86 -6.14 -22.75
CA SER A 528 22.92 -7.43 -23.47
C SER A 528 23.59 -7.32 -24.84
N SER A 529 24.13 -6.17 -25.21
CA SER A 529 24.56 -5.74 -26.55
C SER A 529 23.39 -5.52 -27.51
N PHE A 530 23.59 -4.65 -28.48
CA PHE A 530 22.60 -4.32 -29.50
C PHE A 530 23.25 -4.29 -30.87
N TYR A 531 22.69 -5.07 -31.81
CA TYR A 531 23.16 -5.16 -33.20
C TYR A 531 22.05 -4.79 -34.17
N VAL A 532 22.42 -4.10 -35.25
CA VAL A 532 21.51 -3.75 -36.36
C VAL A 532 22.08 -4.25 -37.67
N PHE A 533 21.28 -5.02 -38.38
CA PHE A 533 21.64 -5.56 -39.69
C PHE A 533 20.67 -5.11 -40.76
N ASN A 534 21.17 -4.74 -41.94
CA ASN A 534 20.35 -4.27 -43.07
C ASN A 534 19.44 -5.35 -43.66
N SER A 535 19.77 -6.62 -43.43
CA SER A 535 19.00 -7.76 -43.92
C SER A 535 19.34 -9.03 -43.13
N TRP A 536 18.55 -10.07 -43.28
CA TRP A 536 18.85 -11.39 -42.74
C TRP A 536 20.17 -11.97 -43.28
N ASP A 537 20.43 -11.76 -44.60
CA ASP A 537 21.69 -12.22 -45.20
C ASP A 537 22.90 -11.49 -44.60
N ALA A 538 22.80 -10.20 -44.34
CA ALA A 538 23.84 -9.45 -43.62
C ALA A 538 24.08 -10.01 -42.21
N TYR A 539 23.05 -10.46 -41.50
CA TYR A 539 23.20 -11.14 -40.21
C TYR A 539 23.97 -12.45 -40.34
N LEU A 540 23.63 -13.30 -41.31
CA LEU A 540 24.31 -14.57 -41.55
C LEU A 540 25.78 -14.39 -41.90
N LEU A 541 26.13 -13.30 -42.59
CA LEU A 541 27.51 -12.94 -42.97
C LEU A 541 28.23 -12.13 -41.88
N HIS A 542 27.58 -11.84 -40.73
CA HIS A 542 28.09 -11.00 -39.66
C HIS A 542 28.49 -9.58 -40.09
N ILE A 543 27.78 -9.03 -41.11
CA ILE A 543 27.98 -7.67 -41.60
C ILE A 543 26.93 -6.77 -40.93
N PHE A 544 27.27 -6.19 -39.79
CA PHE A 544 26.36 -5.30 -39.02
C PHE A 544 26.57 -3.85 -39.41
N ASN A 545 25.48 -3.06 -39.37
CA ASN A 545 25.50 -1.60 -39.54
C ASN A 545 25.94 -0.89 -38.27
N GLU A 546 25.42 -1.36 -37.15
CA GLU A 546 25.66 -0.77 -35.85
C GLU A 546 25.80 -1.83 -34.76
N TYR A 547 26.67 -1.51 -33.80
CA TYR A 547 26.91 -2.30 -32.60
C TYR A 547 27.00 -1.36 -31.39
N HIS A 548 26.32 -1.71 -30.31
CA HIS A 548 26.33 -0.98 -29.03
C HIS A 548 26.47 -1.93 -27.85
#